data_2761fc934f2c18fb04d0d50a4adc73b6
#
_entry.id   2761fc934f2c18fb04d0d50a4adc73b6
#
_cell.length_a   1.000
_cell.length_b   1.000
_cell.length_c   1.000
_cell.angle_alpha   90.00
_cell.angle_beta   90.00
_cell.angle_gamma   90.00
#
_symmetry.space_group_name_H-M   'P 1'
#
loop_
_entity.id
_entity.type
_entity.pdbx_description
1 polymer ?
#
loop_
_entity_poly.entity_id
_entity_poly.type
_entity_poly.pdbx_seq_one_letter_code
_entity_poly.pdbx_strand_id
1 'polypeptide(L)'
;MKQLNIWKTSFYTMLAIAAGAFTACVDDDVDKQAPTLELSEEAVAFTGTATEDATVTVRSNRQWTVAYEDEETQKEWMYFKVSGNEVSEGIYNGDGTVKITVGESAQPHMGRLIFTLSNSYGELYRKYLTVTQGNYVPPTVGAVGKLVEYILGNSDLSGAVGSDKAMPLQYSESTIEAVILANDAAGNNNRKLYVGDNNGLERSAIVLYGADFAMANDPVTKYPAGRKVTLNLEDAKYYAFNNVRQLTDVVVTVGDEEVELVVPSLSVEKFNTGDYQAQYVKLNNMTPAQSFVGKPWTATESQSVTLNDASGKTLTVYMNKAQFATGFADMYVADKTGTIYGVAETYRENAQLIPTKKADIAALSTDQGGGTDPDPTPGDAIYYESFGTADVSDKPLIAAHTG
;
A
#
# COMPACT_ATOMS: atom_id res chain seq x y z
N MET A 1 -3.48 17.78 -30.01
CA MET A 1 -2.49 17.80 -28.92
C MET A 1 -2.37 16.39 -28.39
N LYS A 2 -1.41 15.62 -28.93
CA LYS A 2 -1.10 14.23 -28.51
C LYS A 2 0.40 14.21 -28.23
N GLN A 3 0.79 14.51 -27.00
CA GLN A 3 2.17 14.32 -26.52
C GLN A 3 2.17 14.11 -25.02
N LEU A 4 1.73 12.96 -24.53
CA LEU A 4 1.91 12.65 -23.11
C LEU A 4 2.09 11.15 -22.78
N ASN A 5 2.25 10.26 -23.73
CA ASN A 5 2.31 8.82 -23.42
C ASN A 5 3.62 8.10 -23.79
N ILE A 6 4.68 8.83 -24.17
CA ILE A 6 5.95 8.21 -24.58
C ILE A 6 6.91 8.00 -23.40
N TRP A 7 6.74 8.77 -22.31
CA TRP A 7 7.65 8.73 -21.16
C TRP A 7 7.48 7.54 -20.22
N LYS A 8 6.26 7.02 -20.08
CA LYS A 8 5.99 5.93 -19.14
C LYS A 8 6.50 4.55 -19.60
N THR A 9 6.63 4.34 -20.91
CA THR A 9 7.08 3.05 -21.46
C THR A 9 8.60 2.93 -21.51
N SER A 10 9.35 4.05 -21.52
CA SER A 10 10.82 4.03 -21.63
C SER A 10 11.52 3.59 -20.35
N PHE A 11 10.98 3.91 -19.17
CA PHE A 11 11.69 3.67 -17.91
C PHE A 11 11.76 2.19 -17.52
N TYR A 12 10.71 1.42 -17.79
CA TYR A 12 10.68 -0.01 -17.47
C TYR A 12 11.39 -0.90 -18.49
N THR A 13 11.47 -0.45 -19.75
CA THR A 13 12.24 -1.16 -20.78
C THR A 13 13.74 -1.04 -20.53
N MET A 14 14.21 0.00 -19.85
CA MET A 14 15.62 0.21 -19.55
C MET A 14 16.19 -0.70 -18.47
N LEU A 15 15.43 -1.01 -17.42
CA LEU A 15 15.95 -1.91 -16.39
C LEU A 15 16.16 -3.33 -16.93
N ALA A 16 15.40 -3.73 -17.96
CA ALA A 16 15.55 -5.03 -18.62
C ALA A 16 16.65 -5.05 -19.71
N ILE A 17 16.95 -3.88 -20.34
CA ILE A 17 17.99 -3.78 -21.40
C ILE A 17 19.40 -3.62 -20.80
N ALA A 18 19.50 -3.02 -19.59
CA ALA A 18 20.80 -2.89 -18.91
C ALA A 18 21.43 -4.25 -18.53
N ALA A 19 20.63 -5.31 -18.42
CA ALA A 19 21.14 -6.67 -18.13
C ALA A 19 21.72 -7.40 -19.36
N GLY A 20 21.49 -6.91 -20.58
CA GLY A 20 21.86 -7.62 -21.82
C GLY A 20 22.97 -6.99 -22.67
N ALA A 21 23.41 -5.75 -22.39
CA ALA A 21 24.29 -5.02 -23.29
C ALA A 21 25.78 -4.93 -22.83
N PHE A 22 26.15 -5.56 -21.73
CA PHE A 22 27.51 -5.39 -21.14
C PHE A 22 28.46 -6.56 -21.36
N THR A 23 28.51 -7.11 -22.58
CA THR A 23 29.55 -8.05 -22.94
C THR A 23 30.50 -7.47 -24.00
N ALA A 24 31.02 -6.27 -23.80
CA ALA A 24 32.12 -5.80 -24.66
C ALA A 24 33.01 -4.78 -23.94
N CYS A 25 34.27 -5.13 -23.84
CA CYS A 25 35.44 -4.35 -23.43
C CYS A 25 35.59 -4.09 -21.95
N VAL A 26 36.08 -5.10 -21.26
CA VAL A 26 36.78 -4.96 -19.99
C VAL A 26 38.12 -4.25 -20.28
N ASP A 27 38.25 -2.98 -19.85
CA ASP A 27 39.56 -2.34 -19.78
C ASP A 27 40.21 -2.86 -18.48
N ASP A 28 41.24 -3.68 -18.63
CA ASP A 28 41.84 -4.49 -17.56
C ASP A 28 42.35 -3.69 -16.35
N ASP A 29 42.48 -2.37 -16.47
CA ASP A 29 42.99 -1.50 -15.39
C ASP A 29 41.90 -0.89 -14.51
N VAL A 30 40.66 -0.76 -14.98
CA VAL A 30 39.56 -0.16 -14.22
C VAL A 30 38.99 -1.16 -13.21
N ASP A 31 39.04 -2.45 -13.50
CA ASP A 31 38.51 -3.51 -12.62
C ASP A 31 39.37 -3.80 -11.37
N LYS A 32 40.58 -3.28 -11.31
CA LYS A 32 41.47 -3.47 -10.14
C LYS A 32 41.17 -2.54 -8.97
N GLN A 33 40.42 -1.46 -9.20
CA GLN A 33 40.03 -0.55 -8.13
C GLN A 33 38.70 -0.97 -7.51
N ALA A 34 38.62 -1.01 -6.19
CA ALA A 34 37.36 -1.26 -5.49
C ALA A 34 36.28 -0.24 -5.96
N PRO A 35 35.04 -0.69 -6.20
CA PRO A 35 33.96 0.22 -6.56
C PRO A 35 33.73 1.24 -5.46
N THR A 36 33.51 2.50 -5.84
CA THR A 36 33.16 3.58 -4.89
C THR A 36 31.89 4.27 -5.33
N LEU A 37 31.06 4.58 -4.36
CA LEU A 37 29.87 5.44 -4.50
C LEU A 37 29.71 6.20 -3.20
N GLU A 38 29.94 7.51 -3.23
CA GLU A 38 29.88 8.39 -2.08
C GLU A 38 28.98 9.59 -2.38
N LEU A 39 28.22 10.03 -1.40
CA LEU A 39 27.42 11.25 -1.45
C LEU A 39 28.03 12.27 -0.49
N SER A 40 28.03 13.57 -0.88
CA SER A 40 28.49 14.65 0.01
C SER A 40 27.61 14.79 1.24
N GLU A 41 26.33 14.40 1.13
CA GLU A 41 25.33 14.44 2.20
C GLU A 41 24.52 13.15 2.17
N GLU A 42 24.14 12.65 3.33
CA GLU A 42 23.20 11.52 3.48
C GLU A 42 21.78 11.97 3.77
N ALA A 43 21.59 13.26 4.10
CA ALA A 43 20.29 13.88 4.33
C ALA A 43 20.30 15.35 3.94
N VAL A 44 19.19 15.82 3.39
CA VAL A 44 18.89 17.24 3.17
C VAL A 44 17.54 17.58 3.77
N ALA A 45 17.43 18.76 4.40
CA ALA A 45 16.22 19.23 5.04
C ALA A 45 15.82 20.59 4.47
N PHE A 46 14.54 20.74 4.17
CA PHE A 46 13.92 21.95 3.65
C PHE A 46 12.89 22.48 4.62
N THR A 47 12.66 23.79 4.62
CA THR A 47 11.71 24.42 5.54
C THR A 47 10.26 24.23 5.13
N GLY A 48 10.01 24.04 3.83
CA GLY A 48 8.66 23.90 3.28
C GLY A 48 7.90 25.22 3.11
N THR A 49 8.51 26.36 3.47
CA THR A 49 7.85 27.67 3.41
C THR A 49 7.91 28.34 2.03
N ALA A 50 8.71 27.77 1.13
CA ALA A 50 8.87 28.23 -0.25
C ALA A 50 9.42 27.08 -1.11
N THR A 51 9.56 27.31 -2.43
CA THR A 51 10.34 26.42 -3.27
C THR A 51 11.82 26.54 -2.93
N GLU A 52 12.46 25.45 -2.56
CA GLU A 52 13.84 25.39 -2.10
C GLU A 52 14.64 24.36 -2.92
N ASP A 53 15.93 24.60 -3.05
CA ASP A 53 16.86 23.73 -3.77
C ASP A 53 18.01 23.31 -2.87
N ALA A 54 18.48 22.08 -3.04
CA ALA A 54 19.74 21.57 -2.50
C ALA A 54 20.52 20.83 -3.57
N THR A 55 21.85 20.82 -3.46
CA THR A 55 22.71 20.08 -4.39
C THR A 55 23.61 19.12 -3.62
N VAL A 56 23.56 17.86 -4.01
CA VAL A 56 24.39 16.79 -3.45
C VAL A 56 25.40 16.36 -4.51
N THR A 57 26.67 16.27 -4.12
CA THR A 57 27.75 15.77 -4.97
C THR A 57 27.81 14.25 -4.86
N VAL A 58 27.90 13.59 -6.00
CA VAL A 58 28.12 12.14 -6.12
C VAL A 58 29.56 11.94 -6.57
N ARG A 59 30.31 11.11 -5.85
CA ARG A 59 31.64 10.65 -6.25
C ARG A 59 31.60 9.15 -6.53
N SER A 60 31.98 8.77 -7.73
CA SER A 60 31.99 7.37 -8.14
C SER A 60 33.07 7.07 -9.15
N ASN A 61 33.75 5.93 -9.01
CA ASN A 61 34.67 5.41 -10.02
C ASN A 61 33.99 4.40 -10.96
N ARG A 62 32.66 4.32 -10.93
CA ARG A 62 31.83 3.43 -11.78
C ARG A 62 30.59 4.18 -12.29
N GLN A 63 29.88 3.53 -13.18
CA GLN A 63 28.57 4.00 -13.63
C GLN A 63 27.54 3.85 -12.50
N TRP A 64 26.64 4.82 -12.38
CA TRP A 64 25.61 4.86 -11.35
C TRP A 64 24.29 5.43 -11.88
N THR A 65 23.23 5.14 -11.16
CA THR A 65 21.88 5.65 -11.40
C THR A 65 21.34 6.28 -10.13
N VAL A 66 20.33 7.13 -10.26
CA VAL A 66 19.54 7.65 -9.13
C VAL A 66 18.07 7.51 -9.45
N ALA A 67 17.28 7.08 -8.45
CA ALA A 67 15.85 6.91 -8.56
C ALA A 67 15.14 7.32 -7.25
N TYR A 68 13.84 7.59 -7.32
CA TYR A 68 13.00 7.69 -6.12
C TYR A 68 12.87 6.31 -5.48
N GLU A 69 12.83 6.26 -4.15
CA GLU A 69 12.47 5.04 -3.43
C GLU A 69 10.97 4.70 -3.64
N ASP A 70 10.14 5.73 -3.62
CA ASP A 70 8.72 5.66 -3.94
C ASP A 70 8.39 6.79 -4.94
N GLU A 71 8.42 6.45 -6.23
CA GLU A 71 8.25 7.42 -7.31
C GLU A 71 6.87 8.08 -7.29
N GLU A 72 5.82 7.32 -6.96
CA GLU A 72 4.44 7.82 -7.01
C GLU A 72 4.18 8.93 -6.01
N THR A 73 4.60 8.72 -4.75
CA THR A 73 4.35 9.69 -3.69
C THR A 73 5.39 10.80 -3.67
N GLN A 74 6.65 10.50 -3.99
CA GLN A 74 7.74 11.47 -3.87
C GLN A 74 7.74 12.50 -4.99
N LYS A 75 7.34 12.14 -6.21
CA LYS A 75 7.20 13.08 -7.33
C LYS A 75 6.10 14.14 -7.14
N GLU A 76 5.21 13.97 -6.20
CA GLU A 76 4.16 14.95 -5.90
C GLU A 76 4.72 16.22 -5.25
N TRP A 77 5.84 16.11 -4.51
CA TRP A 77 6.39 17.20 -3.71
C TRP A 77 7.88 17.49 -3.95
N MET A 78 8.62 16.56 -4.55
CA MET A 78 10.06 16.68 -4.78
C MET A 78 10.42 16.26 -6.20
N TYR A 79 11.40 16.97 -6.82
CA TYR A 79 12.06 16.49 -8.03
C TYR A 79 13.56 16.63 -7.92
N PHE A 80 14.27 15.84 -8.77
CA PHE A 80 15.70 15.98 -8.90
C PHE A 80 16.13 16.10 -10.35
N LYS A 81 17.28 16.75 -10.53
CA LYS A 81 17.99 16.85 -11.82
C LYS A 81 19.43 16.48 -11.61
N VAL A 82 19.93 15.59 -12.45
CA VAL A 82 21.33 15.18 -12.43
C VAL A 82 22.15 16.02 -13.42
N SER A 83 23.38 16.37 -13.01
CA SER A 83 24.40 16.95 -13.86
C SER A 83 25.66 16.13 -13.70
N GLY A 84 26.18 15.55 -14.82
CA GLY A 84 27.29 14.63 -14.83
C GLY A 84 27.55 14.10 -16.24
N ASN A 85 28.49 13.17 -16.38
CA ASN A 85 28.77 12.48 -17.64
C ASN A 85 27.73 11.36 -17.85
N GLU A 86 26.65 11.69 -18.54
CA GLU A 86 25.59 10.73 -18.90
C GLU A 86 26.05 9.87 -20.08
N VAL A 87 26.19 8.57 -19.88
CA VAL A 87 26.65 7.60 -20.88
C VAL A 87 25.48 6.88 -21.59
N SER A 88 24.33 6.81 -20.93
CA SER A 88 23.04 6.46 -21.51
C SER A 88 21.95 7.08 -20.64
N GLU A 89 20.71 7.14 -21.14
CA GLU A 89 19.62 7.79 -20.43
C GLU A 89 19.50 7.30 -18.98
N GLY A 90 19.71 8.24 -18.03
CA GLY A 90 19.64 7.98 -16.59
C GLY A 90 20.84 7.23 -15.99
N ILE A 91 21.90 6.93 -16.80
CA ILE A 91 23.14 6.29 -16.33
C ILE A 91 24.29 7.27 -16.46
N TYR A 92 24.96 7.55 -15.36
CA TYR A 92 26.05 8.51 -15.24
C TYR A 92 27.35 7.79 -14.93
N ASN A 93 28.49 8.31 -15.39
CA ASN A 93 29.82 7.74 -15.17
C ASN A 93 30.72 8.75 -14.46
N GLY A 94 31.38 8.30 -13.39
CA GLY A 94 32.27 9.15 -12.60
C GLY A 94 31.50 10.10 -11.69
N ASP A 95 32.13 11.22 -11.33
CA ASP A 95 31.57 12.23 -10.45
C ASP A 95 30.41 12.99 -11.09
N GLY A 96 29.44 13.42 -10.27
CA GLY A 96 28.31 14.20 -10.71
C GLY A 96 27.67 14.99 -9.57
N THR A 97 26.60 15.71 -9.88
CA THR A 97 25.76 16.40 -8.88
C THR A 97 24.30 16.13 -9.10
N VAL A 98 23.54 16.03 -8.01
CA VAL A 98 22.08 15.89 -8.03
C VAL A 98 21.50 17.12 -7.35
N LYS A 99 20.79 17.94 -8.11
CA LYS A 99 20.01 19.06 -7.59
C LYS A 99 18.63 18.55 -7.24
N ILE A 100 18.23 18.68 -5.98
CA ILE A 100 16.91 18.38 -5.45
C ILE A 100 16.14 19.68 -5.33
N THR A 101 14.90 19.69 -5.79
CA THR A 101 13.98 20.82 -5.66
C THR A 101 12.71 20.33 -4.98
N VAL A 102 12.27 21.03 -3.94
CA VAL A 102 10.98 20.81 -3.29
C VAL A 102 10.08 22.02 -3.48
N GLY A 103 8.78 21.79 -3.65
CA GLY A 103 7.78 22.87 -3.71
C GLY A 103 7.43 23.39 -2.32
N GLU A 104 6.67 24.50 -2.24
CA GLU A 104 6.06 24.94 -1.00
C GLU A 104 5.03 23.91 -0.51
N SER A 105 5.06 23.56 0.79
CA SER A 105 4.09 22.65 1.40
C SER A 105 3.89 22.97 2.87
N ALA A 106 2.62 23.04 3.28
CA ALA A 106 2.25 23.15 4.69
C ALA A 106 2.36 21.81 5.44
N GLN A 107 2.43 20.70 4.71
CA GLN A 107 2.54 19.36 5.29
C GLN A 107 4.01 18.93 5.32
N PRO A 108 4.44 18.27 6.41
CA PRO A 108 5.78 17.69 6.46
C PRO A 108 5.87 16.47 5.53
N HIS A 109 6.98 16.37 4.80
CA HIS A 109 7.26 15.25 3.91
C HIS A 109 8.61 14.62 4.23
N MET A 110 8.72 13.33 3.93
CA MET A 110 9.98 12.60 3.89
C MET A 110 9.99 11.64 2.71
N GLY A 111 11.11 11.59 2.02
CA GLY A 111 11.35 10.65 0.94
C GLY A 111 12.83 10.32 0.83
N ARG A 112 13.16 9.32 0.04
CA ARG A 112 14.56 8.94 -0.22
C ARG A 112 14.83 8.82 -1.70
N LEU A 113 16.01 9.26 -2.10
CA LEU A 113 16.60 8.93 -3.40
C LEU A 113 17.57 7.77 -3.20
N ILE A 114 17.53 6.81 -4.11
CA ILE A 114 18.39 5.62 -4.11
C ILE A 114 19.43 5.81 -5.21
N PHE A 115 20.69 5.83 -4.84
CA PHE A 115 21.82 5.82 -5.74
C PHE A 115 22.36 4.40 -5.82
N THR A 116 22.53 3.87 -7.04
CA THR A 116 22.92 2.48 -7.24
C THR A 116 24.03 2.42 -8.29
N LEU A 117 25.10 1.68 -8.01
CA LEU A 117 26.08 1.39 -9.06
C LEU A 117 25.43 0.52 -10.14
N SER A 118 25.72 0.83 -11.39
CA SER A 118 25.30 0.00 -12.53
C SER A 118 26.11 -1.29 -12.59
N ASN A 119 25.63 -2.25 -13.35
CA ASN A 119 26.21 -3.59 -13.52
C ASN A 119 26.12 -4.51 -12.28
N SER A 120 26.97 -5.53 -12.18
CA SER A 120 26.99 -6.56 -11.15
C SER A 120 27.23 -6.06 -9.71
N TYR A 121 27.54 -4.77 -9.53
CA TYR A 121 27.76 -4.18 -8.21
C TYR A 121 26.51 -3.51 -7.62
N GLY A 122 25.43 -3.37 -8.39
CA GLY A 122 24.26 -2.57 -8.01
C GLY A 122 23.59 -2.98 -6.70
N GLU A 123 23.54 -4.28 -6.39
CA GLU A 123 22.94 -4.76 -5.14
C GLU A 123 23.85 -4.53 -3.91
N LEU A 124 25.15 -4.52 -4.10
CA LEU A 124 26.13 -4.38 -3.02
C LEU A 124 26.45 -2.91 -2.71
N TYR A 125 26.30 -2.01 -3.67
CA TYR A 125 26.67 -0.61 -3.53
C TYR A 125 25.48 0.31 -3.80
N ARG A 126 24.64 0.43 -2.76
CA ARG A 126 23.53 1.39 -2.72
C ARG A 126 23.82 2.46 -1.67
N LYS A 127 23.46 3.70 -1.99
CA LYS A 127 23.45 4.82 -1.07
C LYS A 127 22.07 5.45 -1.07
N TYR A 128 21.67 5.95 0.06
CA TYR A 128 20.39 6.60 0.24
C TYR A 128 20.61 8.05 0.63
N LEU A 129 19.87 8.94 -0.01
CA LEU A 129 19.78 10.32 0.41
C LEU A 129 18.37 10.55 0.97
N THR A 130 18.28 10.86 2.25
CA THR A 130 17.01 11.23 2.88
C THR A 130 16.71 12.69 2.60
N VAL A 131 15.53 12.97 2.11
CA VAL A 131 15.01 14.33 1.87
C VAL A 131 13.83 14.56 2.79
N THR A 132 13.90 15.62 3.60
CA THR A 132 12.80 16.02 4.49
C THR A 132 12.35 17.44 4.18
N GLN A 133 11.07 17.71 4.38
CA GLN A 133 10.48 19.04 4.21
C GLN A 133 9.59 19.38 5.40
N GLY A 134 9.63 20.64 5.83
CA GLY A 134 8.89 21.12 7.01
C GLY A 134 9.44 20.52 8.30
N ASN A 135 8.64 20.60 9.35
CA ASN A 135 8.99 20.04 10.65
C ASN A 135 8.73 18.53 10.68
N TYR A 136 9.33 17.78 9.76
CA TYR A 136 9.21 16.33 9.75
C TYR A 136 9.88 15.75 11.00
N VAL A 137 9.08 15.11 11.84
CA VAL A 137 9.55 14.31 12.96
C VAL A 137 9.47 12.84 12.53
N PRO A 138 10.59 12.11 12.46
CA PRO A 138 10.55 10.70 12.13
C PRO A 138 9.62 9.97 13.10
N PRO A 139 8.68 9.15 12.61
CA PRO A 139 7.85 8.35 13.48
C PRO A 139 8.72 7.39 14.29
N THR A 140 8.40 7.22 15.56
CA THR A 140 9.09 6.29 16.46
C THR A 140 8.27 5.02 16.65
N VAL A 141 8.95 3.91 16.93
CA VAL A 141 8.29 2.65 17.28
C VAL A 141 7.52 2.85 18.59
N GLY A 142 6.21 2.70 18.54
CA GLY A 142 5.32 2.85 19.68
C GLY A 142 5.18 1.56 20.49
N ALA A 143 4.16 1.51 21.34
CA ALA A 143 3.94 0.38 22.24
C ALA A 143 3.55 -0.91 21.50
N VAL A 144 2.74 -0.79 20.44
CA VAL A 144 2.34 -1.95 19.62
C VAL A 144 3.51 -2.47 18.80
N GLY A 145 4.33 -1.59 18.21
CA GLY A 145 5.54 -1.99 17.48
C GLY A 145 6.52 -2.75 18.38
N LYS A 146 6.77 -2.28 19.60
CA LYS A 146 7.60 -2.99 20.60
C LYS A 146 7.03 -4.37 20.95
N LEU A 147 5.71 -4.48 21.09
CA LEU A 147 5.05 -5.76 21.30
C LEU A 147 5.26 -6.71 20.11
N VAL A 148 5.13 -6.21 18.88
CA VAL A 148 5.38 -7.00 17.66
C VAL A 148 6.85 -7.44 17.58
N GLU A 149 7.79 -6.57 17.89
CA GLU A 149 9.22 -6.91 17.96
C GLU A 149 9.50 -7.99 19.02
N TYR A 150 8.88 -7.88 20.20
CA TYR A 150 8.95 -8.92 21.23
C TYR A 150 8.44 -10.27 20.72
N ILE A 151 7.26 -10.29 20.07
CA ILE A 151 6.69 -11.53 19.51
C ILE A 151 7.61 -12.14 18.45
N LEU A 152 8.16 -11.34 17.55
CA LEU A 152 9.05 -11.80 16.49
C LEU A 152 10.42 -12.27 17.01
N GLY A 153 10.91 -11.66 18.08
CA GLY A 153 12.19 -12.02 18.74
C GLY A 153 12.08 -13.19 19.73
N ASN A 154 10.86 -13.62 20.08
CA ASN A 154 10.64 -14.65 21.10
C ASN A 154 10.48 -16.04 20.46
N SER A 155 11.53 -16.85 20.54
CA SER A 155 11.57 -18.22 20.00
C SER A 155 10.51 -19.13 20.63
N ASP A 156 10.13 -18.91 21.90
CA ASP A 156 9.15 -19.74 22.60
C ASP A 156 7.74 -19.61 21.96
N LEU A 157 7.44 -18.46 21.35
CA LEU A 157 6.18 -18.23 20.64
C LEU A 157 6.16 -18.83 19.23
N SER A 158 7.28 -19.30 18.70
CA SER A 158 7.38 -19.83 17.33
C SER A 158 6.50 -21.07 17.08
N GLY A 159 6.21 -21.85 18.14
CA GLY A 159 5.32 -23.02 18.11
C GLY A 159 3.82 -22.69 18.15
N ALA A 160 3.44 -21.46 18.40
CA ALA A 160 2.05 -21.01 18.51
C ALA A 160 1.39 -20.85 17.11
N VAL A 161 1.22 -21.94 16.38
CA VAL A 161 0.64 -21.95 15.04
C VAL A 161 -0.76 -22.59 15.10
N GLY A 162 -1.79 -21.77 14.86
CA GLY A 162 -3.20 -22.17 15.02
C GLY A 162 -3.76 -21.86 16.41
N SER A 163 -5.06 -21.61 16.48
CA SER A 163 -5.74 -21.20 17.71
C SER A 163 -5.72 -22.26 18.81
N ASP A 164 -5.62 -23.54 18.46
CA ASP A 164 -5.48 -24.69 19.37
C ASP A 164 -4.11 -24.74 20.06
N LYS A 165 -3.14 -23.99 19.56
CA LYS A 165 -1.79 -23.85 20.11
C LYS A 165 -1.48 -22.45 20.60
N ALA A 166 -2.51 -21.65 20.88
CA ALA A 166 -2.32 -20.32 21.44
C ALA A 166 -1.54 -20.37 22.77
N MET A 167 -0.50 -19.55 22.88
CA MET A 167 0.40 -19.52 24.03
C MET A 167 0.18 -18.23 24.83
N PRO A 168 0.27 -18.28 26.17
CA PRO A 168 0.23 -17.08 27.00
C PRO A 168 1.29 -16.08 26.54
N LEU A 169 0.89 -14.82 26.40
CA LEU A 169 1.80 -13.73 26.08
C LEU A 169 2.49 -13.27 27.34
N GLN A 170 3.78 -13.55 27.47
CA GLN A 170 4.59 -13.12 28.63
C GLN A 170 5.30 -11.80 28.32
N TYR A 171 4.51 -10.75 28.05
CA TYR A 171 5.05 -9.43 27.78
C TYR A 171 5.21 -8.64 29.08
N SER A 172 6.24 -7.80 29.17
CA SER A 172 6.57 -7.08 30.40
C SER A 172 5.56 -6.01 30.82
N GLU A 173 4.83 -5.47 29.83
CA GLU A 173 3.79 -4.46 30.06
C GLU A 173 2.42 -5.14 30.06
N SER A 174 1.68 -5.04 31.16
CA SER A 174 0.33 -5.58 31.26
C SER A 174 -0.71 -4.77 30.53
N THR A 175 -0.40 -3.50 30.23
CA THR A 175 -1.28 -2.59 29.45
C THR A 175 -0.46 -1.78 28.48
N ILE A 176 -1.00 -1.56 27.27
CA ILE A 176 -0.40 -0.70 26.26
C ILE A 176 -1.47 0.18 25.59
N GLU A 177 -1.05 1.35 25.12
CA GLU A 177 -1.87 2.23 24.31
C GLU A 177 -1.77 1.85 22.82
N ALA A 178 -2.88 1.97 22.10
CA ALA A 178 -2.97 1.73 20.67
C ALA A 178 -4.04 2.61 20.02
N VAL A 179 -4.11 2.58 18.69
CA VAL A 179 -5.20 3.16 17.90
C VAL A 179 -5.88 2.05 17.11
N ILE A 180 -7.21 2.08 17.03
CA ILE A 180 -7.97 1.19 16.16
C ILE A 180 -7.76 1.63 14.72
N LEU A 181 -7.12 0.79 13.91
CA LEU A 181 -6.83 1.06 12.49
C LEU A 181 -7.98 0.61 11.59
N ALA A 182 -8.61 -0.52 11.90
CA ALA A 182 -9.76 -1.05 11.18
C ALA A 182 -10.53 -2.07 12.03
N ASN A 183 -11.78 -2.32 11.64
CA ASN A 183 -12.68 -3.29 12.30
C ASN A 183 -13.44 -4.14 11.27
N ASP A 184 -14.28 -5.06 11.71
CA ASP A 184 -15.07 -5.96 10.85
C ASP A 184 -16.42 -5.34 10.41
N ALA A 185 -16.43 -4.05 10.04
CA ALA A 185 -17.64 -3.30 9.71
C ALA A 185 -18.42 -3.87 8.51
N ALA A 186 -17.70 -4.40 7.53
CA ALA A 186 -18.28 -4.93 6.30
C ALA A 186 -18.38 -6.47 6.27
N GLY A 187 -17.99 -7.17 7.36
CA GLY A 187 -18.01 -8.62 7.46
C GLY A 187 -16.92 -9.35 6.68
N ASN A 188 -15.93 -8.63 6.16
CA ASN A 188 -14.84 -9.20 5.38
C ASN A 188 -13.68 -9.72 6.26
N ASN A 189 -13.57 -9.25 7.48
CA ASN A 189 -12.39 -9.41 8.34
C ASN A 189 -12.50 -10.57 9.34
N ASN A 190 -13.65 -11.25 9.39
CA ASN A 190 -13.87 -12.46 10.20
C ASN A 190 -13.46 -12.32 11.68
N ARG A 191 -14.15 -11.43 12.43
CA ARG A 191 -13.95 -11.22 13.89
C ARG A 191 -12.60 -10.62 14.26
N LYS A 192 -12.02 -9.82 13.40
CA LYS A 192 -10.73 -9.17 13.64
C LYS A 192 -10.91 -7.69 13.96
N LEU A 193 -10.17 -7.23 14.93
CA LEU A 193 -9.90 -5.81 15.19
C LEU A 193 -8.41 -5.55 14.94
N TYR A 194 -8.10 -4.53 14.17
CA TYR A 194 -6.73 -4.17 13.85
C TYR A 194 -6.34 -2.95 14.67
N VAL A 195 -5.27 -3.09 15.44
CA VAL A 195 -4.76 -2.03 16.30
C VAL A 195 -3.28 -1.78 16.05
N GLY A 196 -2.86 -0.54 16.22
CA GLY A 196 -1.47 -0.17 15.94
C GLY A 196 -1.06 1.14 16.56
N ASP A 197 0.20 1.52 16.33
CA ASP A 197 0.77 2.78 16.81
C ASP A 197 0.29 4.01 16.00
N ASN A 198 -0.41 3.79 14.90
CA ASN A 198 -0.86 4.84 13.97
C ASN A 198 0.27 5.77 13.47
N ASN A 199 1.44 5.20 13.24
CA ASN A 199 2.66 5.92 12.85
C ASN A 199 3.14 5.59 11.42
N GLY A 200 2.45 4.67 10.72
CA GLY A 200 2.77 4.25 9.36
C GLY A 200 4.05 3.39 9.22
N LEU A 201 4.70 3.04 10.33
CA LEU A 201 5.90 2.21 10.31
C LEU A 201 5.57 0.73 10.07
N GLU A 202 6.55 0.02 9.51
CA GLU A 202 6.55 -1.43 9.44
C GLU A 202 6.41 -2.05 10.83
N ARG A 203 5.73 -3.20 10.94
CA ARG A 203 5.63 -3.99 12.17
C ARG A 203 5.04 -3.23 13.37
N SER A 204 4.24 -2.19 13.13
CA SER A 204 3.65 -1.35 14.18
C SER A 204 2.15 -1.58 14.36
N ALA A 205 1.64 -2.76 13.97
CA ALA A 205 0.25 -3.16 14.16
C ALA A 205 0.11 -4.66 14.40
N ILE A 206 -1.01 -5.03 15.04
CA ILE A 206 -1.33 -6.42 15.38
C ILE A 206 -2.84 -6.66 15.26
N VAL A 207 -3.23 -7.92 15.06
CA VAL A 207 -4.63 -8.33 15.04
C VAL A 207 -5.07 -8.76 16.44
N LEU A 208 -6.23 -8.26 16.88
CA LEU A 208 -6.99 -8.83 17.98
C LEU A 208 -8.10 -9.69 17.37
N TYR A 209 -8.20 -10.95 17.82
CA TYR A 209 -9.20 -11.88 17.33
C TYR A 209 -10.18 -12.29 18.44
N GLY A 210 -11.48 -12.12 18.19
CA GLY A 210 -12.49 -12.46 19.18
C GLY A 210 -13.92 -12.31 18.65
N ALA A 211 -14.86 -12.98 19.31
CA ALA A 211 -16.29 -12.92 18.95
C ALA A 211 -16.85 -11.49 19.02
N ASP A 212 -16.36 -10.69 19.96
CA ASP A 212 -16.84 -9.31 20.19
C ASP A 212 -16.53 -8.37 19.03
N PHE A 213 -15.54 -8.71 18.19
CA PHE A 213 -15.15 -7.92 17.02
C PHE A 213 -15.91 -8.31 15.76
N ALA A 214 -16.79 -9.31 15.80
CA ALA A 214 -17.59 -9.73 14.65
C ALA A 214 -18.58 -8.63 14.23
N MET A 215 -18.83 -8.51 12.92
CA MET A 215 -19.82 -7.59 12.35
C MET A 215 -21.19 -7.67 13.08
N ALA A 216 -21.63 -8.87 13.46
CA ALA A 216 -22.90 -9.09 14.17
C ALA A 216 -22.97 -8.41 15.55
N ASN A 217 -21.83 -8.00 16.12
CA ASN A 217 -21.72 -7.36 17.43
C ASN A 217 -21.51 -5.85 17.35
N ASP A 218 -21.79 -5.24 16.19
CA ASP A 218 -21.68 -3.81 15.93
C ASP A 218 -20.28 -3.22 16.24
N PRO A 219 -19.25 -3.71 15.56
CA PRO A 219 -17.89 -3.22 15.80
C PRO A 219 -17.69 -1.77 15.38
N VAL A 220 -18.54 -1.22 14.53
CA VAL A 220 -18.46 0.19 14.09
C VAL A 220 -18.71 1.13 15.26
N THR A 221 -19.73 0.87 16.05
CA THR A 221 -20.07 1.71 17.22
C THR A 221 -19.17 1.41 18.41
N LYS A 222 -18.86 0.13 18.65
CA LYS A 222 -18.06 -0.28 19.81
C LYS A 222 -16.56 0.00 19.65
N TYR A 223 -16.04 -0.18 18.45
CA TYR A 223 -14.63 -0.10 18.14
C TYR A 223 -14.39 0.73 16.88
N PRO A 224 -14.76 2.03 16.87
CA PRO A 224 -14.61 2.86 15.68
C PRO A 224 -13.14 3.07 15.34
N ALA A 225 -12.81 3.00 14.04
CA ALA A 225 -11.47 3.29 13.55
C ALA A 225 -11.09 4.74 13.88
N GLY A 226 -9.83 4.96 14.24
CA GLY A 226 -9.31 6.26 14.69
C GLY A 226 -9.41 6.48 16.20
N ARG A 227 -10.06 5.61 16.96
CA ARG A 227 -10.12 5.73 18.43
C ARG A 227 -8.86 5.21 19.09
N LYS A 228 -8.37 5.98 20.08
CA LYS A 228 -7.35 5.50 21.01
C LYS A 228 -7.97 4.47 21.96
N VAL A 229 -7.19 3.44 22.25
CA VAL A 229 -7.58 2.33 23.14
C VAL A 229 -6.45 1.97 24.07
N THR A 230 -6.83 1.46 25.24
CA THR A 230 -5.91 0.74 26.14
C THR A 230 -6.16 -0.74 25.99
N LEU A 231 -5.12 -1.50 25.71
CA LEU A 231 -5.14 -2.96 25.63
C LEU A 231 -4.62 -3.54 26.93
N ASN A 232 -5.45 -4.32 27.65
CA ASN A 232 -4.97 -5.13 28.77
C ASN A 232 -4.51 -6.49 28.23
N LEU A 233 -3.25 -6.80 28.45
CA LEU A 233 -2.54 -7.98 27.93
C LEU A 233 -2.30 -9.06 29.01
N GLU A 234 -2.80 -8.89 30.23
CA GLU A 234 -2.52 -9.77 31.38
C GLU A 234 -2.86 -11.25 31.08
N ASP A 235 -4.02 -11.49 30.47
CA ASP A 235 -4.49 -12.83 30.08
C ASP A 235 -4.30 -13.11 28.58
N ALA A 236 -3.65 -12.21 27.85
CA ALA A 236 -3.51 -12.30 26.41
C ALA A 236 -2.74 -13.56 26.00
N LYS A 237 -3.21 -14.17 24.91
CA LYS A 237 -2.54 -15.29 24.25
C LYS A 237 -2.20 -14.92 22.83
N TYR A 238 -1.05 -15.38 22.37
CA TYR A 238 -0.58 -15.22 21.01
C TYR A 238 -0.70 -16.51 20.22
N TYR A 239 -1.08 -16.41 18.95
CA TYR A 239 -0.86 -17.43 17.94
C TYR A 239 -0.77 -16.80 16.55
N ALA A 240 -0.11 -17.52 15.64
CA ALA A 240 -0.14 -17.20 14.21
C ALA A 240 -1.20 -18.06 13.50
N PHE A 241 -2.12 -17.43 12.77
CA PHE A 241 -3.06 -18.14 11.92
C PHE A 241 -2.77 -17.82 10.45
N ASN A 242 -2.34 -18.80 9.67
CA ASN A 242 -1.88 -18.60 8.30
C ASN A 242 -0.83 -17.48 8.18
N ASN A 243 0.09 -17.40 9.14
CA ASN A 243 1.11 -16.36 9.31
C ASN A 243 0.57 -14.96 9.70
N VAL A 244 -0.71 -14.81 9.97
CA VAL A 244 -1.23 -13.59 10.59
C VAL A 244 -1.01 -13.64 12.10
N ARG A 245 -0.28 -12.67 12.63
CA ARG A 245 -0.04 -12.52 14.08
C ARG A 245 -1.30 -12.05 14.77
N GLN A 246 -1.79 -12.85 15.72
CA GLN A 246 -3.05 -12.58 16.41
C GLN A 246 -2.91 -12.71 17.93
N LEU A 247 -3.62 -11.84 18.64
CA LEU A 247 -3.83 -11.95 20.08
C LEU A 247 -5.30 -12.28 20.36
N THR A 248 -5.52 -13.13 21.35
CA THR A 248 -6.85 -13.39 21.94
C THR A 248 -6.82 -13.06 23.42
N ASP A 249 -7.99 -13.06 24.05
CA ASP A 249 -8.15 -12.79 25.47
C ASP A 249 -7.61 -11.41 25.90
N VAL A 250 -7.61 -10.45 24.95
CA VAL A 250 -7.24 -9.05 25.21
C VAL A 250 -8.48 -8.27 25.57
N VAL A 251 -8.45 -7.55 26.69
CA VAL A 251 -9.52 -6.60 27.06
C VAL A 251 -9.20 -5.24 26.44
N VAL A 252 -10.13 -4.74 25.63
CA VAL A 252 -9.99 -3.46 24.94
C VAL A 252 -10.86 -2.41 25.63
N THR A 253 -10.23 -1.37 26.17
CA THR A 253 -10.91 -0.19 26.69
C THR A 253 -10.82 0.93 25.67
N VAL A 254 -11.97 1.33 25.10
CA VAL A 254 -12.04 2.39 24.10
C VAL A 254 -12.09 3.74 24.82
N GLY A 255 -11.14 4.63 24.45
CA GLY A 255 -11.09 5.99 24.95
C GLY A 255 -12.00 6.94 24.16
N ASP A 256 -12.10 8.17 24.64
CA ASP A 256 -12.88 9.23 23.98
C ASP A 256 -12.10 9.97 22.89
N GLU A 257 -10.78 9.83 22.88
CA GLU A 257 -9.91 10.54 21.94
C GLU A 257 -9.95 9.86 20.55
N GLU A 258 -10.21 10.69 19.54
CA GLU A 258 -10.19 10.29 18.14
C GLU A 258 -9.00 10.97 17.45
N VAL A 259 -8.26 10.21 16.66
CA VAL A 259 -7.12 10.67 15.89
C VAL A 259 -7.32 10.36 14.42
N GLU A 260 -6.75 11.20 13.56
CA GLU A 260 -6.70 10.91 12.14
C GLU A 260 -5.78 9.70 11.89
N LEU A 261 -6.23 8.80 11.01
CA LEU A 261 -5.44 7.62 10.66
C LEU A 261 -4.29 7.99 9.72
N VAL A 262 -3.09 7.62 10.12
CA VAL A 262 -1.92 7.62 9.23
C VAL A 262 -2.02 6.41 8.32
N VAL A 263 -2.31 6.63 7.02
CA VAL A 263 -2.50 5.57 6.03
C VAL A 263 -1.28 5.54 5.10
N PRO A 264 -0.31 4.65 5.33
CA PRO A 264 0.87 4.56 4.47
C PRO A 264 0.49 4.18 3.04
N SER A 265 1.10 4.87 2.08
CA SER A 265 1.00 4.55 0.66
C SER A 265 2.11 3.58 0.30
N LEU A 266 1.75 2.41 -0.22
CA LEU A 266 2.71 1.35 -0.52
C LEU A 266 2.77 1.06 -2.01
N SER A 267 3.97 0.80 -2.52
CA SER A 267 4.13 0.08 -3.78
C SER A 267 3.73 -1.39 -3.59
N VAL A 268 3.35 -2.07 -4.67
CA VAL A 268 3.03 -3.51 -4.62
C VAL A 268 4.22 -4.34 -4.12
N GLU A 269 5.45 -3.95 -4.45
CA GLU A 269 6.65 -4.61 -3.96
C GLU A 269 6.78 -4.51 -2.45
N LYS A 270 6.63 -3.30 -1.90
CA LYS A 270 6.71 -3.04 -0.46
C LYS A 270 5.56 -3.71 0.31
N PHE A 271 4.37 -3.71 -0.25
CA PHE A 271 3.23 -4.45 0.30
C PHE A 271 3.52 -5.96 0.40
N ASN A 272 4.11 -6.54 -0.65
CA ASN A 272 4.39 -7.98 -0.72
C ASN A 272 5.51 -8.46 0.21
N THR A 273 6.26 -7.58 0.88
CA THR A 273 7.21 -7.98 1.94
C THR A 273 6.51 -8.59 3.15
N GLY A 274 5.24 -8.23 3.39
CA GLY A 274 4.47 -8.63 4.58
C GLY A 274 4.83 -7.87 5.86
N ASP A 275 5.74 -6.89 5.80
CA ASP A 275 6.16 -6.09 6.96
C ASP A 275 5.07 -5.15 7.48
N TYR A 276 4.09 -4.81 6.63
CA TYR A 276 2.93 -3.97 6.98
C TYR A 276 1.74 -4.76 7.52
N GLN A 277 1.93 -6.01 7.93
CA GLN A 277 0.84 -6.85 8.43
C GLN A 277 0.04 -6.15 9.54
N ALA A 278 -1.28 -6.21 9.46
CA ALA A 278 -2.28 -5.55 10.29
C ALA A 278 -2.39 -4.02 10.15
N GLN A 279 -1.58 -3.38 9.32
CA GLN A 279 -1.71 -1.97 9.00
C GLN A 279 -2.85 -1.71 8.02
N TYR A 280 -3.58 -0.61 8.22
CA TYR A 280 -4.49 -0.08 7.23
C TYR A 280 -3.68 0.78 6.25
N VAL A 281 -3.64 0.37 4.99
CA VAL A 281 -2.75 0.91 3.96
C VAL A 281 -3.50 1.32 2.71
N LYS A 282 -2.86 2.05 1.80
CA LYS A 282 -3.36 2.31 0.45
C LYS A 282 -2.33 1.95 -0.61
N LEU A 283 -2.84 1.53 -1.77
CA LEU A 283 -2.05 1.34 -2.99
C LEU A 283 -2.69 2.15 -4.12
N ASN A 284 -1.90 2.98 -4.77
CA ASN A 284 -2.35 3.87 -5.83
C ASN A 284 -2.22 3.22 -7.22
N ASN A 285 -2.93 3.77 -8.19
CA ASN A 285 -2.82 3.40 -9.62
C ASN A 285 -3.00 1.89 -9.89
N MET A 286 -3.85 1.24 -9.11
CA MET A 286 -4.15 -0.17 -9.25
C MET A 286 -5.23 -0.39 -10.31
N THR A 287 -5.04 -1.39 -11.17
CA THR A 287 -6.00 -1.76 -12.23
C THR A 287 -6.42 -3.22 -12.04
N PRO A 288 -7.73 -3.53 -11.98
CA PRO A 288 -8.20 -4.90 -11.90
C PRO A 288 -7.76 -5.73 -13.12
N ALA A 289 -7.39 -6.98 -12.88
CA ALA A 289 -7.17 -7.91 -13.99
C ALA A 289 -8.47 -8.12 -14.77
N GLN A 290 -8.38 -8.10 -16.09
CA GLN A 290 -9.54 -8.14 -17.01
C GLN A 290 -10.50 -9.32 -16.73
N SER A 291 -9.98 -10.43 -16.19
CA SER A 291 -10.78 -11.60 -15.83
C SER A 291 -11.78 -11.35 -14.69
N PHE A 292 -11.63 -10.25 -13.93
CA PHE A 292 -12.53 -9.87 -12.83
C PHE A 292 -13.47 -8.73 -13.19
N VAL A 293 -13.19 -7.95 -14.23
CA VAL A 293 -14.03 -6.82 -14.66
C VAL A 293 -15.47 -7.29 -14.90
N GLY A 294 -16.45 -6.52 -14.38
CA GLY A 294 -17.87 -6.83 -14.43
C GLY A 294 -18.35 -7.92 -13.48
N LYS A 295 -17.46 -8.56 -12.73
CA LYS A 295 -17.85 -9.56 -11.71
C LYS A 295 -18.08 -8.88 -10.35
N PRO A 296 -18.94 -9.45 -9.49
CA PRO A 296 -19.10 -8.93 -8.13
C PRO A 296 -17.82 -9.07 -7.32
N TRP A 297 -17.55 -8.12 -6.42
CA TRP A 297 -16.42 -8.21 -5.49
C TRP A 297 -16.54 -9.38 -4.53
N THR A 298 -17.77 -9.78 -4.17
CA THR A 298 -18.04 -10.92 -3.30
C THR A 298 -18.76 -12.02 -4.07
N ALA A 299 -18.48 -13.27 -3.77
CA ALA A 299 -19.09 -14.43 -4.39
C ALA A 299 -19.64 -15.41 -3.33
N THR A 300 -20.28 -16.49 -3.77
CA THR A 300 -20.78 -17.56 -2.89
C THR A 300 -19.65 -18.19 -2.08
N GLU A 301 -18.48 -18.33 -2.69
CA GLU A 301 -17.24 -18.73 -2.02
C GLU A 301 -16.30 -17.54 -1.86
N SER A 302 -15.38 -17.61 -0.89
CA SER A 302 -14.32 -16.62 -0.77
C SER A 302 -13.48 -16.58 -2.03
N GLN A 303 -13.08 -15.38 -2.45
CA GLN A 303 -12.28 -15.21 -3.67
C GLN A 303 -11.13 -14.24 -3.46
N SER A 304 -10.16 -14.34 -4.36
CA SER A 304 -9.04 -13.40 -4.46
C SER A 304 -9.15 -12.66 -5.78
N VAL A 305 -9.37 -11.36 -5.72
CA VAL A 305 -9.37 -10.48 -6.89
C VAL A 305 -7.95 -10.00 -7.12
N THR A 306 -7.46 -10.13 -8.36
CA THR A 306 -6.12 -9.67 -8.73
C THR A 306 -6.18 -8.27 -9.28
N LEU A 307 -5.33 -7.40 -8.76
CA LEU A 307 -5.05 -6.07 -9.31
C LEU A 307 -3.59 -6.01 -9.79
N ASN A 308 -3.32 -5.14 -10.73
CA ASN A 308 -1.97 -4.91 -11.25
C ASN A 308 -1.60 -3.44 -11.08
N ASP A 309 -0.36 -3.17 -10.74
CA ASP A 309 0.21 -1.82 -10.85
C ASP A 309 0.64 -1.51 -12.29
N ALA A 310 1.10 -0.30 -12.54
CA ALA A 310 1.56 0.13 -13.86
C ALA A 310 2.77 -0.66 -14.38
N SER A 311 3.52 -1.34 -13.49
CA SER A 311 4.67 -2.19 -13.84
C SER A 311 4.29 -3.66 -14.10
N GLY A 312 3.01 -4.01 -13.90
CA GLY A 312 2.51 -5.38 -14.04
C GLY A 312 2.73 -6.26 -12.81
N LYS A 313 3.19 -5.68 -11.67
CA LYS A 313 3.25 -6.42 -10.40
C LYS A 313 1.84 -6.61 -9.86
N THR A 314 1.59 -7.77 -9.24
CA THR A 314 0.26 -8.19 -8.82
C THR A 314 0.03 -7.99 -7.33
N LEU A 315 -1.15 -7.43 -7.00
CA LEU A 315 -1.73 -7.37 -5.67
C LEU A 315 -2.90 -8.34 -5.58
N THR A 316 -2.95 -9.11 -4.51
CA THR A 316 -4.09 -9.98 -4.19
C THR A 316 -5.03 -9.26 -3.22
N VAL A 317 -6.29 -9.09 -3.60
CA VAL A 317 -7.36 -8.56 -2.73
C VAL A 317 -8.25 -9.72 -2.31
N TYR A 318 -8.26 -10.04 -1.03
CA TYR A 318 -9.11 -11.11 -0.51
C TYR A 318 -10.50 -10.59 -0.17
N MET A 319 -11.51 -11.31 -0.64
CA MET A 319 -12.91 -11.08 -0.32
C MET A 319 -13.51 -12.34 0.28
N ASN A 320 -14.13 -12.19 1.44
CA ASN A 320 -14.86 -13.27 2.09
C ASN A 320 -16.15 -13.59 1.31
N LYS A 321 -16.78 -14.72 1.64
CA LYS A 321 -18.08 -15.13 1.06
C LYS A 321 -19.12 -14.02 1.20
N ALA A 322 -19.94 -13.84 0.17
CA ALA A 322 -20.98 -12.81 0.14
C ALA A 322 -21.92 -12.85 1.37
N GLN A 323 -22.20 -14.06 1.90
CA GLN A 323 -23.03 -14.23 3.11
C GLN A 323 -22.43 -13.59 4.38
N PHE A 324 -21.11 -13.38 4.41
CA PHE A 324 -20.41 -12.73 5.54
C PHE A 324 -20.05 -11.28 5.19
N ALA A 325 -19.45 -11.05 4.02
CA ALA A 325 -19.01 -9.74 3.55
C ALA A 325 -20.18 -8.92 2.96
N THR A 326 -21.30 -8.85 3.69
CA THR A 326 -22.53 -8.19 3.24
C THR A 326 -22.37 -6.69 3.02
N GLY A 327 -21.37 -6.07 3.66
CA GLY A 327 -21.03 -4.68 3.44
C GLY A 327 -20.57 -4.36 2.01
N PHE A 328 -20.24 -5.37 1.20
CA PHE A 328 -19.84 -5.22 -0.20
C PHE A 328 -20.88 -5.73 -1.20
N ALA A 329 -22.08 -6.02 -0.73
CA ALA A 329 -23.18 -6.40 -1.62
C ALA A 329 -23.39 -5.34 -2.69
N ASP A 330 -23.72 -5.77 -3.90
CA ASP A 330 -24.02 -4.94 -5.07
C ASP A 330 -22.83 -4.11 -5.60
N MET A 331 -21.61 -4.40 -5.18
CA MET A 331 -20.41 -3.82 -5.75
C MET A 331 -19.75 -4.75 -6.76
N TYR A 332 -19.43 -4.21 -7.92
CA TYR A 332 -18.82 -4.93 -9.04
C TYR A 332 -17.48 -4.32 -9.41
N VAL A 333 -16.54 -5.15 -9.83
CA VAL A 333 -15.21 -4.75 -10.27
C VAL A 333 -15.33 -3.92 -11.56
N ALA A 334 -14.86 -2.68 -11.52
CA ALA A 334 -14.88 -1.79 -12.69
C ALA A 334 -13.59 -1.92 -13.50
N ASP A 335 -13.68 -1.63 -14.81
CA ASP A 335 -12.51 -1.45 -15.67
C ASP A 335 -11.95 -0.02 -15.49
N LYS A 336 -11.35 0.21 -14.34
CA LYS A 336 -10.81 1.52 -13.94
C LYS A 336 -9.50 1.36 -13.19
N THR A 337 -8.61 2.32 -13.36
CA THR A 337 -7.42 2.48 -12.52
C THR A 337 -7.74 3.44 -11.37
N GLY A 338 -7.34 3.09 -10.15
CA GLY A 338 -7.63 3.90 -8.98
C GLY A 338 -6.84 3.48 -7.75
N THR A 339 -7.11 4.15 -6.64
CA THR A 339 -6.54 3.84 -5.34
C THR A 339 -7.42 2.82 -4.62
N ILE A 340 -6.79 1.81 -4.01
CA ILE A 340 -7.44 0.84 -3.14
C ILE A 340 -6.90 0.97 -1.73
N TYR A 341 -7.78 0.79 -0.76
CA TYR A 341 -7.45 0.78 0.67
C TYR A 341 -7.78 -0.58 1.28
N GLY A 342 -7.20 -0.88 2.42
CA GLY A 342 -7.51 -2.07 3.19
C GLY A 342 -6.43 -2.38 4.21
N VAL A 343 -6.63 -3.46 4.94
CA VAL A 343 -5.63 -3.96 5.86
C VAL A 343 -4.69 -4.93 5.15
N ALA A 344 -3.40 -4.76 5.36
CA ALA A 344 -2.40 -5.70 4.89
C ALA A 344 -2.39 -6.96 5.78
N GLU A 345 -2.62 -8.11 5.19
CA GLU A 345 -2.50 -9.40 5.85
C GLU A 345 -1.61 -10.36 5.04
N THR A 346 -1.39 -11.52 5.60
CA THR A 346 -0.76 -12.63 4.91
C THR A 346 -1.69 -13.85 4.92
N TYR A 347 -1.63 -14.65 3.88
CA TYR A 347 -2.21 -15.98 3.88
C TYR A 347 -1.10 -16.96 3.52
N ARG A 348 -0.62 -17.68 4.52
CA ARG A 348 0.62 -18.46 4.43
C ARG A 348 1.80 -17.53 4.09
N GLU A 349 2.34 -17.60 2.87
CA GLU A 349 3.48 -16.79 2.42
C GLU A 349 3.08 -15.61 1.51
N ASN A 350 1.78 -15.50 1.17
CA ASN A 350 1.31 -14.50 0.24
C ASN A 350 0.68 -13.31 0.97
N ALA A 351 1.11 -12.10 0.63
CA ALA A 351 0.46 -10.89 1.11
C ALA A 351 -0.92 -10.73 0.43
N GLN A 352 -1.89 -10.27 1.22
CA GLN A 352 -3.27 -10.01 0.78
C GLN A 352 -3.76 -8.70 1.35
N LEU A 353 -4.44 -7.91 0.53
CA LEU A 353 -5.17 -6.72 0.99
C LEU A 353 -6.60 -7.12 1.36
N ILE A 354 -7.04 -6.71 2.54
CA ILE A 354 -8.38 -6.98 3.05
C ILE A 354 -9.15 -5.66 3.14
N PRO A 355 -10.03 -5.33 2.19
CA PRO A 355 -10.92 -4.18 2.30
C PRO A 355 -11.85 -4.32 3.51
N THR A 356 -12.07 -3.23 4.25
CA THR A 356 -12.81 -3.21 5.50
C THR A 356 -14.16 -2.51 5.41
N LYS A 357 -14.35 -1.69 4.36
CA LYS A 357 -15.56 -0.91 4.08
C LYS A 357 -15.71 -0.65 2.58
N LYS A 358 -16.92 -0.30 2.13
CA LYS A 358 -17.20 0.01 0.70
C LYS A 358 -16.26 1.06 0.11
N ALA A 359 -15.94 2.09 0.90
CA ALA A 359 -15.07 3.18 0.45
C ALA A 359 -13.66 2.69 0.04
N ASP A 360 -13.19 1.57 0.60
CA ASP A 360 -11.85 1.03 0.33
C ASP A 360 -11.66 0.59 -1.13
N ILE A 361 -12.74 0.16 -1.78
CA ILE A 361 -12.74 -0.32 -3.17
C ILE A 361 -13.55 0.58 -4.13
N ALA A 362 -14.10 1.69 -3.65
CA ALA A 362 -15.03 2.52 -4.41
C ALA A 362 -14.45 3.04 -5.74
N ALA A 363 -13.15 3.41 -5.77
CA ALA A 363 -12.48 3.88 -6.98
C ALA A 363 -12.37 2.80 -8.07
N LEU A 364 -12.44 1.52 -7.70
CA LEU A 364 -12.33 0.36 -8.59
C LEU A 364 -13.68 -0.38 -8.75
N SER A 365 -14.78 0.26 -8.39
CA SER A 365 -16.09 -0.36 -8.34
C SER A 365 -17.14 0.39 -9.17
N THR A 366 -18.19 -0.35 -9.50
CA THR A 366 -19.48 0.17 -10.00
C THR A 366 -20.61 -0.45 -9.18
N ASP A 367 -21.73 0.25 -9.06
CA ASP A 367 -22.92 -0.23 -8.35
C ASP A 367 -23.77 -1.22 -9.18
N GLN A 368 -23.41 -1.40 -10.43
CA GLN A 368 -24.06 -2.36 -11.34
C GLN A 368 -22.98 -3.17 -12.04
N GLY A 369 -23.25 -4.44 -12.25
CA GLY A 369 -22.39 -5.29 -13.06
C GLY A 369 -22.11 -4.60 -14.40
N GLY A 370 -20.89 -4.08 -14.54
CA GLY A 370 -20.44 -3.41 -15.74
C GLY A 370 -20.22 -4.45 -16.85
N GLY A 371 -21.32 -5.08 -17.27
CA GLY A 371 -21.37 -5.60 -18.61
C GLY A 371 -21.21 -4.38 -19.51
N THR A 372 -20.23 -4.34 -20.38
CA THR A 372 -20.37 -3.60 -21.62
C THR A 372 -21.70 -4.08 -22.18
N ASP A 373 -22.71 -3.22 -22.02
CA ASP A 373 -23.94 -3.40 -22.81
C ASP A 373 -23.41 -3.52 -24.25
N PRO A 374 -23.58 -4.64 -24.93
CA PRO A 374 -23.16 -4.73 -26.30
C PRO A 374 -23.85 -3.60 -27.00
N ASP A 375 -23.05 -2.65 -27.54
CA ASP A 375 -23.55 -1.49 -28.27
C ASP A 375 -24.76 -1.96 -29.12
N PRO A 376 -25.98 -1.51 -28.84
CA PRO A 376 -27.16 -2.12 -29.44
C PRO A 376 -26.97 -2.08 -30.94
N THR A 377 -27.00 -3.24 -31.56
CA THR A 377 -26.90 -3.36 -32.99
C THR A 377 -27.95 -2.42 -33.57
N PRO A 378 -27.64 -1.54 -34.55
CA PRO A 378 -28.62 -0.62 -35.13
C PRO A 378 -29.84 -1.43 -35.62
N GLY A 379 -30.94 -1.35 -34.92
CA GLY A 379 -32.16 -2.16 -35.12
C GLY A 379 -32.79 -2.66 -33.82
N ASP A 380 -32.02 -2.81 -32.74
CA ASP A 380 -32.49 -3.27 -31.43
C ASP A 380 -32.50 -2.13 -30.39
N ALA A 381 -32.83 -0.90 -30.81
CA ALA A 381 -32.93 0.22 -29.90
C ALA A 381 -34.10 0.03 -28.92
N ILE A 382 -33.82 -0.70 -27.84
CA ILE A 382 -34.67 -0.67 -26.65
C ILE A 382 -34.22 0.52 -25.84
N TYR A 383 -35.08 1.54 -25.74
CA TYR A 383 -34.85 2.66 -24.84
C TYR A 383 -34.92 2.17 -23.40
N TYR A 384 -33.78 2.00 -22.75
CA TYR A 384 -33.71 1.95 -21.31
C TYR A 384 -33.75 3.36 -20.74
N GLU A 385 -34.93 3.84 -20.39
CA GLU A 385 -34.99 4.90 -19.40
C GLU A 385 -34.71 4.29 -18.05
N SER A 386 -33.60 4.66 -17.46
CA SER A 386 -33.32 4.42 -16.05
C SER A 386 -34.29 5.26 -15.23
N PHE A 387 -35.40 4.66 -14.87
CA PHE A 387 -36.32 5.25 -13.89
C PHE A 387 -35.63 5.11 -12.54
N GLY A 388 -35.05 6.22 -12.04
CA GLY A 388 -34.79 6.32 -10.60
C GLY A 388 -36.08 6.04 -9.84
N THR A 389 -35.99 5.69 -8.57
CA THR A 389 -37.08 5.37 -7.66
C THR A 389 -38.15 6.47 -7.45
N ALA A 390 -38.27 7.42 -8.35
CA ALA A 390 -39.32 8.41 -8.38
C ALA A 390 -40.58 7.79 -8.99
N ASP A 391 -41.68 7.98 -8.28
CA ASP A 391 -43.03 7.57 -8.62
C ASP A 391 -43.32 7.86 -10.12
N VAL A 392 -43.52 6.80 -10.90
CA VAL A 392 -43.79 6.86 -12.34
C VAL A 392 -45.28 7.04 -12.64
N SER A 393 -46.15 7.27 -11.65
CA SER A 393 -47.59 7.39 -11.79
C SER A 393 -48.04 8.56 -12.67
N ASP A 394 -47.19 9.57 -12.84
CA ASP A 394 -47.53 10.81 -13.58
C ASP A 394 -46.87 10.97 -14.94
N LYS A 395 -46.14 9.97 -15.44
CA LYS A 395 -45.56 10.03 -16.78
C LYS A 395 -46.48 9.37 -17.80
N PRO A 396 -46.89 10.08 -18.87
CA PRO A 396 -47.70 9.47 -19.92
C PRO A 396 -46.92 8.36 -20.59
N LEU A 397 -47.50 7.16 -20.65
CA LEU A 397 -46.99 6.06 -21.47
C LEU A 397 -46.84 6.58 -22.92
N ILE A 398 -45.64 6.58 -23.42
CA ILE A 398 -45.38 6.86 -24.83
C ILE A 398 -46.05 5.72 -25.59
N ALA A 399 -47.08 6.04 -26.35
CA ALA A 399 -47.79 5.10 -27.19
C ALA A 399 -46.79 4.43 -28.15
N ALA A 400 -46.77 3.10 -28.17
CA ALA A 400 -45.99 2.35 -29.13
C ALA A 400 -46.30 2.83 -30.55
N HIS A 401 -45.31 3.33 -31.24
CA HIS A 401 -45.39 3.58 -32.68
C HIS A 401 -45.48 2.23 -33.37
N THR A 402 -46.68 1.85 -33.74
CA THR A 402 -46.89 0.83 -34.78
C THR A 402 -46.83 1.53 -36.11
N GLY A 403 -45.76 1.35 -36.85
CA GLY A 403 -45.59 1.71 -38.22
C GLY A 403 -44.89 0.60 -38.95
#